data_71b943ac8175a7bbd3a2a037c372fddb
#
_entry.id   71b943ac8175a7bbd3a2a037c372fddb
#
_cell.length_a   1.000
_cell.length_b   1.000
_cell.length_c   1.000
_cell.angle_alpha   90.00
_cell.angle_beta   90.00
_cell.angle_gamma   90.00
#
_symmetry.space_group_name_H-M   'P 1'
#
loop_
_entity.id
_entity.type
_entity.pdbx_description
1 polymer ?
#
loop_
_entity_poly.entity_id
_entity_poly.type
_entity_poly.pdbx_seq_one_letter_code
_entity_poly.pdbx_strand_id
1 'polypeptide(L)'
;MKHLVCGWIGVICLLLLSVACSRKEADYTIAVSQCSEDDWRAQMNKEILREALFYPGVNVEVYQAHDDNTHQIKDIESLIERKVDLLIVAPNEAEAITPVIEKAYDAGIPVILVDRKINSKKYTAYVGADNYEIGRKAGEYIADRLGGKG
;
A
#
# COMPACT_ATOMS: atom_id res chain seq x y z
N MET A 1 -34.71 18.20 47.56
CA MET A 1 -34.04 18.98 46.48
C MET A 1 -32.57 18.63 46.24
N LYS A 2 -31.77 18.34 47.29
CA LYS A 2 -30.32 17.99 47.12
C LYS A 2 -30.06 16.71 46.30
N HIS A 3 -30.93 15.70 46.36
CA HIS A 3 -30.74 14.42 45.62
C HIS A 3 -31.09 14.53 44.12
N LEU A 4 -32.02 15.43 43.74
CA LEU A 4 -32.36 15.65 42.34
C LEU A 4 -31.22 16.34 41.58
N VAL A 5 -30.55 17.31 42.21
CA VAL A 5 -29.42 18.03 41.58
C VAL A 5 -28.23 17.13 41.32
N CYS A 6 -27.94 16.19 42.22
CA CYS A 6 -26.84 15.24 42.10
C CYS A 6 -27.05 14.26 40.91
N GLY A 7 -28.31 13.82 40.68
CA GLY A 7 -28.67 12.96 39.56
C GLY A 7 -28.49 13.63 38.18
N TRP A 8 -28.85 14.90 38.09
CA TRP A 8 -28.70 15.67 36.85
C TRP A 8 -27.22 15.94 36.48
N ILE A 9 -26.36 16.18 37.47
CA ILE A 9 -24.91 16.36 37.26
C ILE A 9 -24.29 15.06 36.75
N GLY A 10 -24.67 13.90 37.26
CA GLY A 10 -24.21 12.61 36.80
C GLY A 10 -24.56 12.32 35.32
N VAL A 11 -25.79 12.65 34.91
CA VAL A 11 -26.27 12.47 33.52
C VAL A 11 -25.53 13.42 32.55
N ILE A 12 -25.30 14.67 32.96
CA ILE A 12 -24.56 15.64 32.15
C ILE A 12 -23.09 15.23 31.99
N CYS A 13 -22.44 14.72 33.03
CA CYS A 13 -21.06 14.19 32.91
C CYS A 13 -21.00 12.95 32.00
N LEU A 14 -21.99 12.07 32.02
CA LEU A 14 -22.04 10.90 31.13
C LEU A 14 -22.22 11.30 29.66
N LEU A 15 -23.03 12.33 29.38
CA LEU A 15 -23.25 12.87 28.04
C LEU A 15 -22.01 13.61 27.50
N LEU A 16 -21.20 14.23 28.33
CA LEU A 16 -19.97 14.90 27.93
C LEU A 16 -18.84 13.91 27.60
N LEU A 17 -18.84 12.70 28.20
CA LEU A 17 -17.88 11.67 27.91
C LEU A 17 -18.12 10.98 26.54
N SER A 18 -19.32 11.02 26.00
CA SER A 18 -19.66 10.42 24.71
C SER A 18 -19.20 11.27 23.50
N VAL A 19 -18.82 12.52 23.70
CA VAL A 19 -18.36 13.43 22.61
C VAL A 19 -16.85 13.33 22.38
N ALA A 20 -16.10 12.67 23.26
CA ALA A 20 -14.63 12.71 23.26
C ALA A 20 -13.94 11.71 22.32
N CYS A 21 -14.67 10.88 21.55
CA CYS A 21 -14.09 9.86 20.67
C CYS A 21 -14.52 10.02 19.20
N SER A 22 -14.56 11.23 18.69
CA SER A 22 -14.58 11.42 17.23
C SER A 22 -13.17 11.23 16.71
N ARG A 23 -12.84 10.01 16.26
CA ARG A 23 -11.63 9.76 15.49
C ARG A 23 -11.74 10.63 14.24
N LYS A 24 -10.84 11.59 14.08
CA LYS A 24 -10.80 12.40 12.86
C LYS A 24 -10.66 11.41 11.70
N GLU A 25 -11.60 11.44 10.77
CA GLU A 25 -11.52 10.65 9.56
C GLU A 25 -10.24 11.05 8.81
N ALA A 26 -9.53 10.08 8.25
CA ALA A 26 -8.31 10.38 7.50
C ALA A 26 -8.67 11.23 6.28
N ASP A 27 -7.85 12.23 6.00
CA ASP A 27 -8.05 13.11 4.85
C ASP A 27 -7.68 12.40 3.54
N TYR A 28 -6.75 11.41 3.63
CA TYR A 28 -6.24 10.62 2.50
C TYR A 28 -6.12 9.14 2.87
N THR A 29 -6.47 8.27 1.92
CA THR A 29 -6.29 6.82 2.03
C THR A 29 -5.26 6.36 1.00
N ILE A 30 -4.15 5.81 1.48
CA ILE A 30 -3.13 5.16 0.66
C ILE A 30 -3.30 3.65 0.81
N ALA A 31 -3.48 2.93 -0.30
CA ALA A 31 -3.54 1.48 -0.28
C ALA A 31 -2.23 0.90 -0.81
N VAL A 32 -1.72 -0.13 -0.13
CA VAL A 32 -0.53 -0.89 -0.52
C VAL A 32 -0.96 -2.30 -0.88
N SER A 33 -0.81 -2.71 -2.14
CA SER A 33 -1.11 -4.06 -2.62
C SER A 33 0.19 -4.83 -2.82
N GLN A 34 0.45 -5.80 -1.92
CA GLN A 34 1.62 -6.68 -1.94
C GLN A 34 1.31 -8.00 -2.61
N CYS A 35 2.26 -8.50 -3.42
CA CYS A 35 2.12 -9.81 -4.06
C CYS A 35 2.29 -10.98 -3.08
N SER A 36 3.18 -10.86 -2.08
CA SER A 36 3.53 -11.95 -1.15
C SER A 36 3.88 -11.44 0.24
N GLU A 37 4.15 -12.35 1.18
CA GLU A 37 4.44 -12.08 2.60
C GLU A 37 5.86 -12.53 2.99
N ASP A 38 6.86 -12.24 2.18
CA ASP A 38 8.24 -12.48 2.56
C ASP A 38 8.78 -11.41 3.52
N ASP A 39 9.91 -11.71 4.18
CA ASP A 39 10.54 -10.83 5.19
C ASP A 39 10.89 -9.46 4.62
N TRP A 40 11.27 -9.38 3.35
CA TRP A 40 11.61 -8.13 2.69
C TRP A 40 10.37 -7.24 2.54
N ARG A 41 9.25 -7.83 2.11
CA ARG A 41 7.96 -7.11 1.97
C ARG A 41 7.36 -6.73 3.31
N ALA A 42 7.49 -7.60 4.30
CA ALA A 42 7.08 -7.28 5.67
C ALA A 42 7.86 -6.08 6.21
N GLN A 43 9.18 -6.00 5.97
CA GLN A 43 9.98 -4.86 6.36
C GLN A 43 9.57 -3.59 5.59
N MET A 44 9.33 -3.68 4.28
CA MET A 44 8.86 -2.55 3.48
C MET A 44 7.52 -2.00 4.00
N ASN A 45 6.56 -2.88 4.27
CA ASN A 45 5.26 -2.48 4.84
C ASN A 45 5.44 -1.76 6.18
N LYS A 46 6.31 -2.30 7.05
CA LYS A 46 6.62 -1.68 8.34
C LYS A 46 7.20 -0.26 8.18
N GLU A 47 8.09 -0.05 7.20
CA GLU A 47 8.66 1.27 6.94
C GLU A 47 7.61 2.24 6.41
N ILE A 48 6.74 1.81 5.47
CA ILE A 48 5.64 2.63 4.95
C ILE A 48 4.70 3.04 6.08
N LEU A 49 4.27 2.08 6.93
CA LEU A 49 3.38 2.35 8.06
C LEU A 49 4.04 3.27 9.08
N ARG A 50 5.34 3.11 9.35
CA ARG A 50 6.10 3.98 10.25
C ARG A 50 6.17 5.40 9.72
N GLU A 51 6.46 5.56 8.44
CA GLU A 51 6.53 6.89 7.81
C GLU A 51 5.17 7.59 7.86
N ALA A 52 4.08 6.87 7.63
CA ALA A 52 2.72 7.44 7.69
C ALA A 52 2.39 8.08 9.06
N LEU A 53 3.02 7.65 10.16
CA LEU A 53 2.80 8.23 11.48
C LEU A 53 3.21 9.71 11.57
N PHE A 54 4.08 10.18 10.67
CA PHE A 54 4.51 11.58 10.63
C PHE A 54 3.54 12.49 9.85
N TYR A 55 2.50 11.91 9.21
CA TYR A 55 1.53 12.63 8.38
C TYR A 55 0.11 12.47 8.94
N PRO A 56 -0.30 13.32 9.92
CA PRO A 56 -1.66 13.30 10.44
C PRO A 56 -2.67 13.51 9.31
N GLY A 57 -3.67 12.65 9.21
CA GLY A 57 -4.66 12.67 8.13
C GLY A 57 -4.38 11.69 6.99
N VAL A 58 -3.24 10.98 7.02
CA VAL A 58 -2.96 9.85 6.10
C VAL A 58 -3.32 8.54 6.79
N ASN A 59 -4.17 7.74 6.14
CA ASN A 59 -4.43 6.35 6.48
C ASN A 59 -3.74 5.44 5.48
N VAL A 60 -3.01 4.42 5.95
CA VAL A 60 -2.37 3.42 5.09
C VAL A 60 -2.99 2.05 5.36
N GLU A 61 -3.47 1.42 4.31
CA GLU A 61 -4.03 0.07 4.34
C GLU A 61 -3.14 -0.87 3.52
N VAL A 62 -2.79 -2.03 4.08
CA VAL A 62 -1.94 -3.02 3.41
C VAL A 62 -2.77 -4.26 3.09
N TYR A 63 -2.73 -4.69 1.84
CA TYR A 63 -3.39 -5.86 1.27
C TYR A 63 -2.35 -6.88 0.83
N GLN A 64 -2.53 -8.14 1.17
CA GLN A 64 -1.60 -9.22 0.87
C GLN A 64 -2.24 -10.22 -0.08
N ALA A 65 -1.66 -10.40 -1.25
CA ALA A 65 -2.22 -11.28 -2.28
C ALA A 65 -1.81 -12.75 -2.13
N HIS A 66 -0.86 -13.07 -1.23
CA HIS A 66 -0.40 -14.44 -0.97
C HIS A 66 0.02 -15.20 -2.24
N ASP A 67 0.74 -14.54 -3.14
CA ASP A 67 1.18 -15.05 -4.45
C ASP A 67 0.02 -15.44 -5.41
N ASP A 68 -1.20 -14.94 -5.15
CA ASP A 68 -2.39 -15.20 -5.98
C ASP A 68 -2.77 -13.96 -6.81
N ASN A 69 -2.62 -14.05 -8.12
CA ASN A 69 -3.00 -12.99 -9.05
C ASN A 69 -4.48 -12.63 -8.96
N THR A 70 -5.35 -13.64 -8.79
CA THR A 70 -6.81 -13.41 -8.71
C THR A 70 -7.17 -12.64 -7.45
N HIS A 71 -6.50 -12.93 -6.35
CA HIS A 71 -6.66 -12.19 -5.10
C HIS A 71 -6.20 -10.76 -5.27
N GLN A 72 -4.99 -10.55 -5.81
CA GLN A 72 -4.45 -9.20 -6.02
C GLN A 72 -5.36 -8.35 -6.93
N ILE A 73 -5.88 -8.94 -8.01
CA ILE A 73 -6.80 -8.25 -8.92
C ILE A 73 -8.07 -7.81 -8.18
N LYS A 74 -8.70 -8.71 -7.40
CA LYS A 74 -9.92 -8.40 -6.64
C LYS A 74 -9.70 -7.28 -5.61
N ASP A 75 -8.58 -7.32 -4.90
CA ASP A 75 -8.23 -6.29 -3.94
C ASP A 75 -8.11 -4.92 -4.64
N ILE A 76 -7.36 -4.87 -5.75
CA ILE A 76 -7.18 -3.63 -6.50
C ILE A 76 -8.51 -3.13 -7.08
N GLU A 77 -9.39 -4.00 -7.59
CA GLU A 77 -10.72 -3.62 -8.06
C GLU A 77 -11.57 -2.99 -6.94
N SER A 78 -11.56 -3.60 -5.76
CA SER A 78 -12.24 -3.03 -4.58
C SER A 78 -11.67 -1.65 -4.19
N LEU A 79 -10.35 -1.46 -4.29
CA LEU A 79 -9.70 -0.18 -4.02
C LEU A 79 -10.07 0.89 -5.05
N ILE A 80 -10.22 0.51 -6.32
CA ILE A 80 -10.73 1.41 -7.37
C ILE A 80 -12.16 1.87 -7.04
N GLU A 81 -13.04 0.94 -6.66
CA GLU A 81 -14.43 1.25 -6.30
C GLU A 81 -14.51 2.18 -5.08
N ARG A 82 -13.63 2.00 -4.10
CA ARG A 82 -13.50 2.83 -2.91
C ARG A 82 -12.85 4.19 -3.18
N LYS A 83 -12.27 4.39 -4.37
CA LYS A 83 -11.61 5.64 -4.80
C LYS A 83 -10.49 6.05 -3.83
N VAL A 84 -9.58 5.13 -3.54
CA VAL A 84 -8.40 5.45 -2.72
C VAL A 84 -7.57 6.57 -3.38
N ASP A 85 -6.91 7.39 -2.58
CA ASP A 85 -6.20 8.58 -3.07
C ASP A 85 -4.84 8.24 -3.70
N LEU A 86 -4.26 7.10 -3.33
CA LEU A 86 -3.00 6.59 -3.89
C LEU A 86 -2.97 5.07 -3.79
N LEU A 87 -2.49 4.41 -4.84
CA LEU A 87 -2.26 2.98 -4.88
C LEU A 87 -0.77 2.68 -5.06
N ILE A 88 -0.18 1.98 -4.09
CA ILE A 88 1.19 1.46 -4.17
C ILE A 88 1.06 -0.04 -4.45
N VAL A 89 1.70 -0.54 -5.51
CA VAL A 89 1.58 -1.94 -5.92
C VAL A 89 2.94 -2.57 -6.11
N ALA A 90 3.16 -3.73 -5.45
CA ALA A 90 4.18 -4.69 -5.84
C ALA A 90 3.49 -5.80 -6.66
N PRO A 91 3.54 -5.77 -8.01
CA PRO A 91 2.79 -6.70 -8.83
C PRO A 91 3.29 -8.15 -8.65
N ASN A 92 2.36 -9.11 -8.55
CA ASN A 92 2.74 -10.53 -8.51
C ASN A 92 3.30 -10.97 -9.88
N GLU A 93 2.47 -10.96 -10.92
CA GLU A 93 2.89 -11.24 -12.29
C GLU A 93 2.51 -10.09 -13.22
N ALA A 94 3.49 -9.57 -13.96
CA ALA A 94 3.29 -8.38 -14.80
C ALA A 94 2.11 -8.54 -15.77
N GLU A 95 2.01 -9.69 -16.46
CA GLU A 95 0.98 -9.93 -17.45
C GLU A 95 -0.43 -9.94 -16.84
N ALA A 96 -0.60 -10.63 -15.72
CA ALA A 96 -1.89 -10.79 -15.06
C ALA A 96 -2.38 -9.48 -14.41
N ILE A 97 -1.47 -8.68 -13.84
CA ILE A 97 -1.80 -7.50 -13.04
C ILE A 97 -1.87 -6.22 -13.90
N THR A 98 -1.25 -6.19 -15.08
CA THR A 98 -1.27 -5.00 -15.95
C THR A 98 -2.68 -4.45 -16.19
N PRO A 99 -3.70 -5.24 -16.57
CA PRO A 99 -5.02 -4.70 -16.90
C PRO A 99 -5.71 -3.97 -15.74
N VAL A 100 -5.60 -4.49 -14.52
CA VAL A 100 -6.23 -3.87 -13.35
C VAL A 100 -5.50 -2.60 -12.91
N ILE A 101 -4.16 -2.53 -13.10
CA ILE A 101 -3.40 -1.31 -12.86
C ILE A 101 -3.78 -0.22 -13.87
N GLU A 102 -3.91 -0.56 -15.15
CA GLU A 102 -4.39 0.39 -16.16
C GLU A 102 -5.77 0.93 -15.82
N LYS A 103 -6.68 0.07 -15.34
CA LYS A 103 -8.02 0.46 -14.87
C LYS A 103 -7.94 1.45 -13.71
N ALA A 104 -7.06 1.23 -12.73
CA ALA A 104 -6.85 2.15 -11.62
C ALA A 104 -6.32 3.51 -12.10
N TYR A 105 -5.30 3.50 -12.97
CA TYR A 105 -4.72 4.71 -13.54
C TYR A 105 -5.73 5.51 -14.37
N ASP A 106 -6.52 4.83 -15.23
CA ASP A 106 -7.56 5.45 -16.06
C ASP A 106 -8.73 5.99 -15.21
N ALA A 107 -8.96 5.44 -14.02
CA ALA A 107 -9.90 5.97 -13.03
C ALA A 107 -9.38 7.23 -12.31
N GLY A 108 -8.15 7.67 -12.61
CA GLY A 108 -7.53 8.86 -12.01
C GLY A 108 -6.83 8.62 -10.70
N ILE A 109 -6.65 7.35 -10.27
CA ILE A 109 -5.91 7.01 -9.06
C ILE A 109 -4.41 7.03 -9.38
N PRO A 110 -3.58 7.84 -8.71
CA PRO A 110 -2.14 7.77 -8.85
C PRO A 110 -1.63 6.37 -8.46
N VAL A 111 -0.76 5.79 -9.30
CA VAL A 111 -0.20 4.45 -9.06
C VAL A 111 1.31 4.52 -8.94
N ILE A 112 1.85 4.00 -7.85
CA ILE A 112 3.28 3.78 -7.66
C ILE A 112 3.56 2.28 -7.74
N LEU A 113 4.41 1.87 -8.69
CA LEU A 113 4.89 0.50 -8.75
C LEU A 113 6.15 0.35 -7.92
N VAL A 114 6.25 -0.75 -7.18
CA VAL A 114 7.41 -1.08 -6.35
C VAL A 114 7.98 -2.45 -6.74
N ASP A 115 9.31 -2.56 -6.77
CA ASP A 115 10.08 -3.78 -7.06
C ASP A 115 9.91 -4.25 -8.52
N ARG A 116 8.70 -4.60 -8.93
CA ARG A 116 8.39 -5.15 -10.26
C ARG A 116 7.62 -4.15 -11.12
N LYS A 117 7.88 -4.18 -12.43
CA LYS A 117 7.14 -3.39 -13.43
C LYS A 117 5.97 -4.21 -13.99
N ILE A 118 5.05 -3.50 -14.63
CA ILE A 118 3.97 -4.06 -15.45
C ILE A 118 4.29 -3.89 -16.94
N ASN A 119 3.49 -4.52 -17.81
CA ASN A 119 3.63 -4.44 -19.26
C ASN A 119 2.92 -3.20 -19.84
N SER A 120 3.00 -2.06 -19.14
CA SER A 120 2.36 -0.81 -19.51
C SER A 120 3.17 0.38 -18.99
N LYS A 121 2.82 1.58 -19.47
CA LYS A 121 3.34 2.86 -18.96
C LYS A 121 2.30 3.63 -18.14
N LYS A 122 1.12 3.06 -17.91
CA LYS A 122 0.06 3.67 -17.11
C LYS A 122 0.32 3.49 -15.61
N TYR A 123 1.26 4.25 -15.11
CA TYR A 123 1.56 4.42 -13.68
C TYR A 123 2.23 5.77 -13.46
N THR A 124 2.14 6.30 -12.27
CA THR A 124 2.66 7.63 -11.91
C THR A 124 4.16 7.59 -11.65
N ALA A 125 4.63 6.58 -10.93
CA ALA A 125 6.05 6.41 -10.58
C ALA A 125 6.42 4.93 -10.41
N TYR A 126 7.71 4.65 -10.53
CA TYR A 126 8.30 3.35 -10.25
C TYR A 126 9.45 3.49 -9.26
N VAL A 127 9.44 2.66 -8.24
CA VAL A 127 10.50 2.55 -7.23
C VAL A 127 11.04 1.13 -7.26
N GLY A 128 12.26 0.95 -7.72
CA GLY A 128 12.88 -0.37 -7.83
C GLY A 128 14.24 -0.30 -8.50
N ALA A 129 14.89 -1.45 -8.60
CA ALA A 129 16.21 -1.60 -9.24
C ALA A 129 16.07 -1.88 -10.74
N ASP A 130 17.14 -1.60 -11.48
CA ASP A 130 17.29 -2.07 -12.86
C ASP A 130 17.82 -3.52 -12.85
N ASN A 131 16.90 -4.48 -12.88
CA ASN A 131 17.23 -5.90 -12.84
C ASN A 131 18.01 -6.38 -14.05
N TYR A 132 17.88 -5.71 -15.22
CA TYR A 132 18.69 -6.01 -16.40
C TYR A 132 20.16 -5.64 -16.14
N GLU A 133 20.40 -4.45 -15.62
CA GLU A 133 21.75 -3.99 -15.29
C GLU A 133 22.40 -4.82 -14.18
N ILE A 134 21.63 -5.24 -13.18
CA ILE A 134 22.09 -6.16 -12.14
C ILE A 134 22.53 -7.49 -12.78
N GLY A 135 21.67 -8.10 -13.60
CA GLY A 135 21.97 -9.36 -14.30
C GLY A 135 23.18 -9.25 -15.21
N ARG A 136 23.29 -8.16 -15.98
CA ARG A 136 24.42 -7.88 -16.84
C ARG A 136 25.73 -7.83 -16.05
N LYS A 137 25.78 -7.05 -14.96
CA LYS A 137 26.97 -6.94 -14.10
C LYS A 137 27.34 -8.26 -13.42
N ALA A 138 26.34 -9.02 -12.98
CA ALA A 138 26.57 -10.36 -12.40
C ALA A 138 27.17 -11.31 -13.45
N GLY A 139 26.65 -11.31 -14.67
CA GLY A 139 27.19 -12.10 -15.78
C GLY A 139 28.62 -11.73 -16.16
N GLU A 140 28.92 -10.42 -16.27
CA GLU A 140 30.28 -9.91 -16.51
C GLU A 140 31.25 -10.38 -15.42
N TYR A 141 30.84 -10.20 -14.14
CA TYR A 141 31.68 -10.63 -13.01
C TYR A 141 32.00 -12.13 -13.08
N ILE A 142 31.01 -12.98 -13.35
CA ILE A 142 31.20 -14.44 -13.47
C ILE A 142 32.10 -14.78 -14.66
N ALA A 143 31.86 -14.16 -15.82
CA ALA A 143 32.68 -14.38 -17.02
C ALA A 143 34.14 -14.03 -16.77
N ASP A 144 34.42 -12.91 -16.13
CA ASP A 144 35.78 -12.51 -15.76
C ASP A 144 36.43 -13.51 -14.80
N ARG A 145 35.68 -13.99 -13.78
CA ARG A 145 36.18 -14.98 -12.81
C ARG A 145 36.49 -16.33 -13.42
N LEU A 146 35.74 -16.73 -14.44
CA LEU A 146 35.95 -17.97 -15.20
C LEU A 146 36.94 -17.84 -16.36
N GLY A 147 37.47 -16.62 -16.60
CA GLY A 147 38.37 -16.36 -17.72
C GLY A 147 37.70 -16.58 -19.08
N GLY A 148 36.42 -16.32 -19.16
CA GLY A 148 35.62 -16.49 -20.38
C GLY A 148 35.35 -17.96 -20.74
N LYS A 149 35.54 -18.90 -19.81
CA LYS A 149 35.31 -20.33 -20.02
C LYS A 149 34.19 -20.79 -19.11
N GLY A 150 33.12 -21.37 -19.67
CA GLY A 150 31.95 -21.84 -18.93
C GLY A 150 30.87 -22.37 -19.85
#